data_af53b05948bce85fb52abebca4c3864c
#
_entry.id   af53b05948bce85fb52abebca4c3864c
#
_cell.length_a   1.000
_cell.length_b   1.000
_cell.length_c   1.000
_cell.angle_alpha   90.00
_cell.angle_beta   90.00
_cell.angle_gamma   90.00
#
_symmetry.space_group_name_H-M   'P 1'
#
loop_
_entity.id
_entity.type
_entity.pdbx_description
1 polymer ?
#
loop_
_entity_poly.entity_id
_entity_poly.type
_entity_poly.pdbx_seq_one_letter_code
_entity_poly.pdbx_strand_id
1 'polypeptide(L)'
;VNKDNLLTNYVQEQLAKNSANRKLSIIDSLQMDTNLREILKTQYYYEMLQNRHNELPHTLIEQYKKEVSNPSLQVYILSQQQKYEKLSNKTIEHPESLMPNEPLAEITDGEQLFRKIIEPYKGKVIYLDVWGTWCGPCKNMMQYAKASKKLFAGKDVIFLYLCNHSSDKSWKNIIKEYGLASKSAVHYNLPDQQQDAIEKYLDVHSFPTYMLIDKEGNIVNRKAPRPYMSDDLLNAVYKLLEK
;
A
#
# COMPACT_ATOMS: atom_id res chain seq x y z
N VAL A 1 -1.31 15.05 -20.19
CA VAL A 1 -1.82 13.71 -19.82
C VAL A 1 -1.07 12.73 -20.71
N ASN A 2 -0.20 11.91 -20.13
CA ASN A 2 0.69 11.01 -20.86
C ASN A 2 -0.14 9.85 -21.47
N LYS A 3 -0.05 9.64 -22.80
CA LYS A 3 -0.82 8.59 -23.51
C LYS A 3 -0.53 7.19 -22.99
N ASP A 4 0.69 6.95 -22.50
CA ASP A 4 1.12 5.67 -21.93
C ASP A 4 0.36 5.32 -20.63
N ASN A 5 0.06 6.32 -19.79
CA ASN A 5 -0.74 6.14 -18.57
C ASN A 5 -2.20 5.78 -18.88
N LEU A 6 -2.78 6.32 -19.96
CA LEU A 6 -4.15 5.99 -20.36
C LEU A 6 -4.26 4.56 -20.89
N LEU A 7 -3.28 4.12 -21.70
CA LEU A 7 -3.24 2.75 -22.22
C LEU A 7 -3.02 1.74 -21.09
N THR A 8 -2.11 2.00 -20.18
CA THR A 8 -1.83 1.14 -19.02
C THR A 8 -3.07 1.02 -18.13
N ASN A 9 -3.75 2.12 -17.83
CA ASN A 9 -4.99 2.10 -17.04
C ASN A 9 -6.10 1.30 -17.74
N TYR A 10 -6.28 1.47 -19.05
CA TYR A 10 -7.24 0.71 -19.84
C TYR A 10 -6.95 -0.79 -19.82
N VAL A 11 -5.69 -1.20 -20.03
CA VAL A 11 -5.27 -2.60 -20.00
C VAL A 11 -5.51 -3.21 -18.61
N GLN A 12 -5.14 -2.51 -17.55
CA GLN A 12 -5.39 -2.94 -16.17
C GLN A 12 -6.88 -3.09 -15.87
N GLU A 13 -7.71 -2.20 -16.39
CA GLU A 13 -9.16 -2.29 -16.25
C GLU A 13 -9.72 -3.53 -16.98
N GLN A 14 -9.28 -3.81 -18.20
CA GLN A 14 -9.70 -4.99 -18.96
C GLN A 14 -9.25 -6.30 -18.30
N LEU A 15 -8.01 -6.36 -17.81
CA LEU A 15 -7.50 -7.54 -17.09
C LEU A 15 -8.29 -7.79 -15.80
N ALA A 16 -8.59 -6.73 -15.04
CA ALA A 16 -9.41 -6.84 -13.84
C ALA A 16 -10.82 -7.35 -14.14
N LYS A 17 -11.45 -6.84 -15.22
CA LYS A 17 -12.79 -7.26 -15.67
C LYS A 17 -12.79 -8.72 -16.11
N ASN A 18 -11.79 -9.16 -16.87
CA ASN A 18 -11.70 -10.55 -17.33
C ASN A 18 -11.53 -11.54 -16.16
N SER A 19 -10.69 -11.20 -15.18
CA SER A 19 -10.52 -12.00 -13.96
C SER A 19 -11.81 -12.06 -13.14
N ALA A 20 -12.50 -10.91 -12.99
CA ALA A 20 -13.79 -10.84 -12.30
C ALA A 20 -14.85 -11.71 -12.98
N ASN A 21 -15.00 -11.60 -14.30
CA ASN A 21 -15.96 -12.37 -15.06
C ASN A 21 -15.74 -13.88 -14.94
N ARG A 22 -14.48 -14.34 -14.93
CA ARG A 22 -14.15 -15.77 -14.75
C ARG A 22 -14.60 -16.31 -13.40
N LYS A 23 -14.36 -15.59 -12.31
CA LYS A 23 -14.79 -16.01 -10.96
C LYS A 23 -16.30 -15.94 -10.80
N LEU A 24 -16.95 -14.90 -11.32
CA LEU A 24 -18.40 -14.78 -11.31
C LEU A 24 -19.07 -15.90 -12.10
N SER A 25 -18.54 -16.29 -13.28
CA SER A 25 -19.07 -17.41 -14.06
C SER A 25 -18.96 -18.75 -13.31
N ILE A 26 -17.93 -18.96 -12.50
CA ILE A 26 -17.83 -20.14 -11.63
C ILE A 26 -18.95 -20.11 -10.58
N ILE A 27 -19.18 -18.98 -9.91
CA ILE A 27 -20.27 -18.85 -8.94
C ILE A 27 -21.63 -19.15 -9.61
N ASP A 28 -21.85 -18.67 -10.84
CA ASP A 28 -23.08 -18.91 -11.60
C ASP A 28 -23.27 -20.36 -12.02
N SER A 29 -22.17 -21.10 -12.24
CA SER A 29 -22.23 -22.52 -12.61
C SER A 29 -22.56 -23.47 -11.45
N LEU A 30 -22.44 -23.00 -10.20
CA LEU A 30 -22.71 -23.83 -9.03
C LEU A 30 -24.22 -24.01 -8.81
N GLN A 31 -24.62 -25.24 -8.46
CA GLN A 31 -26.01 -25.53 -8.05
C GLN A 31 -26.25 -25.07 -6.62
N MET A 32 -26.86 -23.90 -6.47
CA MET A 32 -27.19 -23.31 -5.18
C MET A 32 -28.44 -22.42 -5.29
N ASP A 33 -29.04 -22.11 -4.15
CA ASP A 33 -30.15 -21.14 -4.12
C ASP A 33 -29.68 -19.71 -4.47
N THR A 34 -30.65 -18.89 -4.88
CA THR A 34 -30.40 -17.52 -5.32
C THR A 34 -29.77 -16.64 -4.22
N ASN A 35 -30.21 -16.78 -2.97
CA ASN A 35 -29.70 -15.96 -1.87
C ASN A 35 -28.22 -16.26 -1.61
N LEU A 36 -27.85 -17.54 -1.57
CA LEU A 36 -26.45 -17.93 -1.39
C LEU A 36 -25.58 -17.44 -2.53
N ARG A 37 -26.06 -17.52 -3.78
CA ARG A 37 -25.35 -17.00 -4.96
C ARG A 37 -25.11 -15.50 -4.86
N GLU A 38 -26.13 -14.73 -4.50
CA GLU A 38 -26.01 -13.28 -4.31
C GLU A 38 -25.03 -12.92 -3.18
N ILE A 39 -25.03 -13.66 -2.07
CA ILE A 39 -24.07 -13.49 -1.00
C ILE A 39 -22.63 -13.74 -1.48
N LEU A 40 -22.39 -14.83 -2.21
CA LEU A 40 -21.05 -15.15 -2.73
C LEU A 40 -20.57 -14.11 -3.74
N LYS A 41 -21.44 -13.64 -4.64
CA LYS A 41 -21.11 -12.53 -5.53
C LYS A 41 -20.77 -11.26 -4.75
N THR A 42 -21.58 -10.90 -3.78
CA THR A 42 -21.36 -9.73 -2.92
C THR A 42 -20.03 -9.82 -2.18
N GLN A 43 -19.71 -10.98 -1.60
CA GLN A 43 -18.43 -11.24 -0.96
C GLN A 43 -17.26 -11.02 -1.96
N TYR A 44 -17.39 -11.52 -3.17
CA TYR A 44 -16.37 -11.37 -4.19
C TYR A 44 -16.16 -9.90 -4.62
N TYR A 45 -17.24 -9.12 -4.83
CA TYR A 45 -17.15 -7.69 -5.12
C TYR A 45 -16.54 -6.91 -3.94
N TYR A 46 -16.87 -7.29 -2.71
CA TYR A 46 -16.26 -6.72 -1.52
C TYR A 46 -14.76 -7.00 -1.44
N GLU A 47 -14.34 -8.24 -1.71
CA GLU A 47 -12.92 -8.60 -1.77
C GLU A 47 -12.16 -7.81 -2.84
N MET A 48 -12.77 -7.58 -4.01
CA MET A 48 -12.16 -6.74 -5.04
C MET A 48 -11.92 -5.30 -4.55
N LEU A 49 -12.91 -4.70 -3.86
CA LEU A 49 -12.76 -3.37 -3.25
C LEU A 49 -11.64 -3.34 -2.21
N GLN A 50 -11.60 -4.36 -1.32
CA GLN A 50 -10.61 -4.44 -0.25
C GLN A 50 -9.18 -4.70 -0.77
N ASN A 51 -9.03 -5.57 -1.77
CA ASN A 51 -7.72 -5.92 -2.32
C ASN A 51 -7.15 -4.78 -3.18
N ARG A 52 -8.01 -4.11 -3.96
CA ARG A 52 -7.61 -2.94 -4.75
C ARG A 52 -7.40 -1.70 -3.90
N HIS A 53 -8.00 -1.64 -2.72
CA HIS A 53 -8.06 -0.46 -1.85
C HIS A 53 -8.48 0.81 -2.62
N ASN A 54 -9.45 0.63 -3.51
CA ASN A 54 -9.87 1.59 -4.51
C ASN A 54 -11.30 1.30 -4.94
N GLU A 55 -11.99 2.31 -5.47
CA GLU A 55 -13.30 2.09 -6.09
C GLU A 55 -13.20 1.15 -7.29
N LEU A 56 -14.26 0.40 -7.52
CA LEU A 56 -14.39 -0.44 -8.72
C LEU A 56 -14.80 0.41 -9.93
N PRO A 57 -14.44 -0.01 -11.15
CA PRO A 57 -14.94 0.58 -12.38
C PRO A 57 -16.47 0.60 -12.41
N HIS A 58 -17.03 1.67 -12.95
CA HIS A 58 -18.50 1.83 -13.07
C HIS A 58 -19.15 0.62 -13.74
N THR A 59 -18.51 0.04 -14.77
CA THR A 59 -19.00 -1.15 -15.48
C THR A 59 -19.18 -2.36 -14.55
N LEU A 60 -18.30 -2.57 -13.58
CA LEU A 60 -18.42 -3.65 -12.60
C LEU A 60 -19.52 -3.38 -11.57
N ILE A 61 -19.71 -2.13 -11.18
CA ILE A 61 -20.80 -1.75 -10.27
C ILE A 61 -22.16 -1.92 -10.95
N GLU A 62 -22.31 -1.53 -12.22
CA GLU A 62 -23.55 -1.76 -12.98
C GLU A 62 -23.82 -3.26 -13.23
N GLN A 63 -22.77 -4.05 -13.45
CA GLN A 63 -22.90 -5.50 -13.52
C GLN A 63 -23.39 -6.08 -12.18
N TYR A 64 -22.79 -5.68 -11.07
CA TYR A 64 -23.21 -6.08 -9.72
C TYR A 64 -24.69 -5.81 -9.47
N LYS A 65 -25.17 -4.60 -9.78
CA LYS A 65 -26.57 -4.20 -9.60
C LYS A 65 -27.55 -5.06 -10.41
N LYS A 66 -27.12 -5.57 -11.59
CA LYS A 66 -27.93 -6.46 -12.42
C LYS A 66 -27.95 -7.89 -11.90
N GLU A 67 -26.85 -8.34 -11.30
CA GLU A 67 -26.67 -9.73 -10.88
C GLU A 67 -27.12 -10.03 -9.45
N VAL A 68 -27.24 -9.00 -8.61
CA VAL A 68 -27.65 -9.09 -7.20
C VAL A 68 -28.90 -8.25 -7.01
N SER A 69 -30.01 -8.90 -6.75
CA SER A 69 -31.33 -8.24 -6.60
C SER A 69 -31.63 -7.81 -5.16
N ASN A 70 -30.98 -8.42 -4.17
CA ASN A 70 -31.19 -8.14 -2.75
C ASN A 70 -30.75 -6.70 -2.39
N PRO A 71 -31.71 -5.83 -1.95
CA PRO A 71 -31.41 -4.43 -1.71
C PRO A 71 -30.37 -4.20 -0.60
N SER A 72 -30.36 -5.04 0.43
CA SER A 72 -29.41 -4.91 1.56
C SER A 72 -27.98 -5.18 1.10
N LEU A 73 -27.78 -6.18 0.23
CA LEU A 73 -26.47 -6.49 -0.34
C LEU A 73 -26.00 -5.38 -1.29
N GLN A 74 -26.93 -4.82 -2.10
CA GLN A 74 -26.61 -3.69 -2.96
C GLN A 74 -26.18 -2.46 -2.13
N VAL A 75 -26.95 -2.09 -1.11
CA VAL A 75 -26.63 -0.96 -0.22
C VAL A 75 -25.25 -1.16 0.41
N TYR A 76 -24.93 -2.38 0.84
CA TYR A 76 -23.62 -2.69 1.43
C TYR A 76 -22.47 -2.39 0.46
N ILE A 77 -22.47 -2.97 -0.74
CA ILE A 77 -21.39 -2.75 -1.73
C ILE A 77 -21.33 -1.29 -2.19
N LEU A 78 -22.47 -0.65 -2.44
CA LEU A 78 -22.49 0.75 -2.86
C LEU A 78 -21.94 1.68 -1.77
N SER A 79 -22.17 1.37 -0.50
CA SER A 79 -21.57 2.12 0.62
C SER A 79 -20.04 1.97 0.65
N GLN A 80 -19.52 0.77 0.39
CA GLN A 80 -18.07 0.53 0.29
C GLN A 80 -17.47 1.22 -0.93
N GLN A 81 -18.16 1.17 -2.08
CA GLN A 81 -17.78 1.90 -3.28
C GLN A 81 -17.64 3.40 -2.99
N GLN A 82 -18.66 4.00 -2.38
CA GLN A 82 -18.65 5.42 -2.01
C GLN A 82 -17.55 5.78 -1.00
N LYS A 83 -17.24 4.87 -0.06
CA LYS A 83 -16.09 5.03 0.86
C LYS A 83 -14.80 5.25 0.08
N TYR A 84 -14.51 4.39 -0.90
CA TYR A 84 -13.28 4.48 -1.69
C TYR A 84 -13.30 5.66 -2.66
N GLU A 85 -14.44 6.03 -3.24
CA GLU A 85 -14.57 7.25 -4.05
C GLU A 85 -14.24 8.51 -3.21
N LYS A 86 -14.80 8.61 -2.01
CA LYS A 86 -14.48 9.72 -1.08
C LYS A 86 -13.01 9.73 -0.70
N LEU A 87 -12.42 8.54 -0.45
CA LEU A 87 -11.01 8.41 -0.11
C LEU A 87 -10.11 8.83 -1.28
N SER A 88 -10.44 8.44 -2.51
CA SER A 88 -9.71 8.83 -3.73
C SER A 88 -9.69 10.35 -3.92
N ASN A 89 -10.78 11.02 -3.59
CA ASN A 89 -10.92 12.48 -3.70
C ASN A 89 -10.33 13.27 -2.52
N LYS A 90 -9.97 12.60 -1.41
CA LYS A 90 -9.34 13.25 -0.27
C LYS A 90 -7.93 13.71 -0.63
N THR A 91 -7.56 14.93 -0.23
CA THR A 91 -6.18 15.43 -0.36
C THR A 91 -5.24 14.71 0.60
N ILE A 92 -3.98 14.57 0.18
CA ILE A 92 -2.91 14.05 1.06
C ILE A 92 -2.36 15.22 1.86
N GLU A 93 -2.38 15.10 3.18
CA GLU A 93 -1.60 15.98 4.04
C GLU A 93 -0.11 15.66 3.82
N HIS A 94 0.75 16.66 3.67
CA HIS A 94 2.17 16.46 3.37
C HIS A 94 2.45 15.70 2.05
N PRO A 95 1.98 16.23 0.90
CA PRO A 95 2.24 15.60 -0.41
C PRO A 95 3.74 15.52 -0.74
N GLU A 96 4.57 16.38 -0.14
CA GLU A 96 6.04 16.36 -0.24
C GLU A 96 6.67 15.08 0.31
N SER A 97 5.93 14.29 1.10
CA SER A 97 6.40 12.98 1.59
C SER A 97 6.32 11.87 0.52
N LEU A 98 5.62 12.10 -0.59
CA LEU A 98 5.51 11.18 -1.71
C LEU A 98 6.60 11.51 -2.73
N MET A 99 7.57 10.63 -2.88
CA MET A 99 8.75 10.88 -3.69
C MET A 99 8.52 10.52 -5.16
N PRO A 100 8.99 11.35 -6.08
CA PRO A 100 8.98 11.03 -7.49
C PRO A 100 10.03 9.95 -7.82
N ASN A 101 9.75 9.12 -8.84
CA ASN A 101 10.67 8.07 -9.28
C ASN A 101 11.65 8.52 -10.36
N GLU A 102 11.39 9.65 -11.04
CA GLU A 102 12.19 10.16 -12.14
C GLU A 102 13.68 10.33 -11.80
N PRO A 103 14.06 10.83 -10.60
CA PRO A 103 15.48 10.95 -10.22
C PRO A 103 16.20 9.60 -10.04
N LEU A 104 15.45 8.50 -9.98
CA LEU A 104 15.94 7.14 -9.75
C LEU A 104 15.84 6.26 -11.01
N ALA A 105 15.27 6.77 -12.12
CA ALA A 105 14.84 5.98 -13.26
C ALA A 105 15.96 5.13 -13.91
N GLU A 106 17.19 5.64 -13.92
CA GLU A 106 18.34 4.97 -14.55
C GLU A 106 19.05 3.95 -13.61
N ILE A 107 18.63 3.85 -12.32
CA ILE A 107 19.30 2.99 -11.35
C ILE A 107 18.59 1.63 -11.32
N THR A 108 19.28 0.59 -11.76
CA THR A 108 18.76 -0.78 -11.80
C THR A 108 19.35 -1.69 -10.72
N ASP A 109 20.50 -1.33 -10.14
CA ASP A 109 21.13 -2.04 -9.04
C ASP A 109 20.46 -1.71 -7.71
N GLY A 110 20.05 -2.74 -6.95
CA GLY A 110 19.26 -2.56 -5.72
C GLY A 110 20.04 -1.88 -4.60
N GLU A 111 21.35 -2.12 -4.46
CA GLU A 111 22.17 -1.45 -3.45
C GLU A 111 22.35 0.02 -3.79
N GLN A 112 22.70 0.34 -5.02
CA GLN A 112 22.85 1.74 -5.47
C GLN A 112 21.53 2.50 -5.33
N LEU A 113 20.42 1.86 -5.68
CA LEU A 113 19.08 2.43 -5.55
C LEU A 113 18.75 2.74 -4.08
N PHE A 114 18.97 1.77 -3.19
CA PHE A 114 18.72 1.96 -1.76
C PHE A 114 19.61 3.08 -1.18
N ARG A 115 20.91 3.07 -1.48
CA ARG A 115 21.84 4.11 -1.05
C ARG A 115 21.41 5.49 -1.55
N LYS A 116 20.93 5.59 -2.79
CA LYS A 116 20.44 6.86 -3.35
C LYS A 116 19.17 7.36 -2.66
N ILE A 117 18.26 6.45 -2.31
CA ILE A 117 17.03 6.77 -1.57
C ILE A 117 17.35 7.31 -0.17
N ILE A 118 18.31 6.72 0.54
CA ILE A 118 18.62 7.12 1.92
C ILE A 118 19.64 8.26 2.03
N GLU A 119 20.36 8.59 0.95
CA GLU A 119 21.40 9.62 0.93
C GLU A 119 20.96 10.98 1.52
N PRO A 120 19.75 11.51 1.21
CA PRO A 120 19.27 12.78 1.76
C PRO A 120 19.02 12.75 3.28
N TYR A 121 19.03 11.57 3.89
CA TYR A 121 18.67 11.36 5.29
C TYR A 121 19.88 10.98 6.16
N LYS A 122 21.10 11.14 5.65
CA LYS A 122 22.32 10.99 6.45
C LYS A 122 22.26 11.86 7.72
N GLY A 123 22.72 11.32 8.84
CA GLY A 123 22.61 11.94 10.16
C GLY A 123 21.28 11.65 10.87
N LYS A 124 20.35 10.93 10.23
CA LYS A 124 19.08 10.53 10.84
C LYS A 124 18.97 9.02 10.92
N VAL A 125 18.29 8.54 11.96
CA VAL A 125 17.89 7.12 12.05
C VAL A 125 16.72 6.88 11.11
N ILE A 126 16.75 5.81 10.32
CA ILE A 126 15.67 5.46 9.42
C ILE A 126 14.97 4.19 9.93
N TYR A 127 13.65 4.27 10.13
CA TYR A 127 12.78 3.13 10.31
C TYR A 127 12.12 2.80 8.98
N LEU A 128 12.58 1.72 8.35
CA LEU A 128 12.12 1.24 7.06
C LEU A 128 10.94 0.28 7.23
N ASP A 129 9.89 0.47 6.42
CA ASP A 129 8.74 -0.42 6.25
C ASP A 129 8.62 -0.82 4.78
N VAL A 130 8.82 -2.11 4.48
CA VAL A 130 8.58 -2.68 3.15
C VAL A 130 7.22 -3.37 3.16
N TRP A 131 6.30 -2.90 2.33
CA TRP A 131 4.89 -3.27 2.38
C TRP A 131 4.23 -3.31 1.00
N GLY A 132 2.97 -3.72 0.91
CA GLY A 132 2.18 -3.68 -0.33
C GLY A 132 0.70 -3.41 -0.06
N THR A 133 -0.01 -2.82 -1.02
CA THR A 133 -1.44 -2.52 -0.87
C THR A 133 -2.31 -3.77 -0.76
N TRP A 134 -1.85 -4.87 -1.30
CA TRP A 134 -2.46 -6.20 -1.24
C TRP A 134 -2.18 -6.93 0.09
N CYS A 135 -1.24 -6.45 0.90
CA CYS A 135 -0.80 -7.09 2.13
C CYS A 135 -1.74 -6.77 3.31
N GLY A 136 -2.60 -7.69 3.70
CA GLY A 136 -3.49 -7.57 4.85
C GLY A 136 -2.76 -7.31 6.17
N PRO A 137 -1.73 -8.11 6.54
CA PRO A 137 -0.92 -7.87 7.74
C PRO A 137 -0.24 -6.49 7.76
N CYS A 138 0.18 -5.95 6.59
CA CYS A 138 0.75 -4.60 6.50
C CYS A 138 -0.28 -3.54 6.91
N LYS A 139 -1.50 -3.63 6.38
CA LYS A 139 -2.60 -2.71 6.71
C LYS A 139 -2.95 -2.75 8.21
N ASN A 140 -2.87 -3.94 8.83
CA ASN A 140 -3.05 -4.08 10.27
C ASN A 140 -1.96 -3.36 11.07
N MET A 141 -0.72 -3.33 10.58
CA MET A 141 0.37 -2.60 11.25
C MET A 141 0.25 -1.08 11.06
N MET A 142 -0.28 -0.61 9.94
CA MET A 142 -0.45 0.82 9.65
C MET A 142 -1.36 1.55 10.63
N GLN A 143 -2.27 0.85 11.33
CA GLN A 143 -3.08 1.42 12.40
C GLN A 143 -2.22 2.05 13.52
N TYR A 144 -1.03 1.53 13.74
CA TYR A 144 -0.09 1.98 14.77
C TYR A 144 0.90 3.05 14.26
N ALA A 145 0.97 3.30 12.95
CA ALA A 145 1.97 4.19 12.35
C ALA A 145 1.90 5.63 12.89
N LYS A 146 0.69 6.15 13.13
CA LYS A 146 0.50 7.49 13.70
C LYS A 146 1.04 7.58 15.13
N ALA A 147 0.79 6.55 15.95
CA ALA A 147 1.31 6.47 17.32
C ALA A 147 2.83 6.34 17.30
N SER A 148 3.39 5.44 16.48
CA SER A 148 4.85 5.26 16.35
C SER A 148 5.55 6.54 15.92
N LYS A 149 5.03 7.27 14.92
CA LYS A 149 5.59 8.57 14.51
C LYS A 149 5.56 9.60 15.63
N LYS A 150 4.53 9.57 16.45
CA LYS A 150 4.39 10.49 17.61
C LYS A 150 5.45 10.24 18.69
N LEU A 151 5.92 8.99 18.87
CA LEU A 151 7.00 8.66 19.82
C LEU A 151 8.31 9.38 19.47
N PHE A 152 8.55 9.66 18.19
CA PHE A 152 9.79 10.27 17.70
C PHE A 152 9.58 11.70 17.18
N ALA A 153 8.49 12.35 17.58
CA ALA A 153 8.24 13.75 17.20
C ALA A 153 9.38 14.66 17.66
N GLY A 154 9.94 15.44 16.73
CA GLY A 154 11.07 16.34 17.01
C GLY A 154 12.43 15.64 17.14
N LYS A 155 12.53 14.35 16.86
CA LYS A 155 13.80 13.60 16.80
C LYS A 155 14.24 13.40 15.35
N ASP A 156 15.53 13.16 15.16
CA ASP A 156 16.12 12.87 13.86
C ASP A 156 15.83 11.43 13.40
N VAL A 157 14.54 11.17 13.19
CA VAL A 157 14.02 9.87 12.73
C VAL A 157 13.19 10.06 11.46
N ILE A 158 13.46 9.24 10.47
CA ILE A 158 12.70 9.13 9.21
C ILE A 158 11.98 7.80 9.16
N PHE A 159 10.70 7.84 8.78
CA PHE A 159 9.88 6.68 8.46
C PHE A 159 9.89 6.51 6.94
N LEU A 160 10.68 5.56 6.44
CA LEU A 160 10.79 5.25 5.02
C LEU A 160 9.87 4.09 4.67
N TYR A 161 8.98 4.31 3.71
CA TYR A 161 8.02 3.32 3.22
C TYR A 161 8.35 2.96 1.77
N LEU A 162 8.64 1.68 1.51
CA LEU A 162 8.82 1.14 0.17
C LEU A 162 7.61 0.26 -0.17
N CYS A 163 6.83 0.67 -1.17
CA CYS A 163 5.59 -0.02 -1.54
C CYS A 163 5.84 -1.01 -2.68
N ASN A 164 5.52 -2.29 -2.44
CA ASN A 164 5.69 -3.37 -3.40
C ASN A 164 4.49 -3.51 -4.32
N HIS A 165 4.73 -3.64 -5.64
CA HIS A 165 3.77 -4.05 -6.69
C HIS A 165 2.35 -3.49 -6.50
N SER A 166 2.25 -2.17 -6.39
CA SER A 166 1.00 -1.50 -6.06
C SER A 166 0.66 -0.39 -7.06
N SER A 167 -0.60 -0.28 -7.44
CA SER A 167 -1.03 0.83 -8.28
C SER A 167 -0.90 2.17 -7.54
N ASP A 168 -0.56 3.23 -8.25
CA ASP A 168 -0.41 4.58 -7.68
C ASP A 168 -1.67 5.01 -6.89
N LYS A 169 -2.85 4.73 -7.42
CA LYS A 169 -4.12 5.08 -6.79
C LYS A 169 -4.34 4.32 -5.48
N SER A 170 -4.11 3.00 -5.47
CA SER A 170 -4.24 2.17 -4.26
C SER A 170 -3.23 2.59 -3.19
N TRP A 171 -1.98 2.83 -3.59
CA TRP A 171 -0.91 3.32 -2.73
C TRP A 171 -1.28 4.65 -2.05
N LYS A 172 -1.72 5.65 -2.84
CA LYS A 172 -2.17 6.95 -2.31
C LYS A 172 -3.38 6.82 -1.39
N ASN A 173 -4.32 5.93 -1.71
CA ASN A 173 -5.50 5.71 -0.88
C ASN A 173 -5.15 5.13 0.49
N ILE A 174 -4.21 4.18 0.57
CA ILE A 174 -3.74 3.66 1.86
C ILE A 174 -3.02 4.75 2.65
N ILE A 175 -2.17 5.55 2.02
CA ILE A 175 -1.51 6.68 2.69
C ILE A 175 -2.55 7.63 3.30
N LYS A 176 -3.63 7.95 2.58
CA LYS A 176 -4.72 8.81 3.04
C LYS A 176 -5.53 8.18 4.17
N GLU A 177 -5.88 6.89 4.04
CA GLU A 177 -6.73 6.20 5.01
C GLU A 177 -6.05 6.09 6.37
N TYR A 178 -4.78 5.69 6.38
CA TYR A 178 -4.02 5.49 7.62
C TYR A 178 -3.25 6.74 8.09
N GLY A 179 -3.32 7.86 7.36
CA GLY A 179 -2.60 9.09 7.71
C GLY A 179 -1.08 8.88 7.76
N LEU A 180 -0.53 8.19 6.76
CA LEU A 180 0.90 7.84 6.75
C LEU A 180 1.80 9.00 6.35
N ALA A 181 1.29 9.98 5.59
CA ALA A 181 2.03 11.17 5.20
C ALA A 181 2.35 12.05 6.43
N SER A 182 3.58 12.55 6.53
CA SER A 182 4.02 13.49 7.55
C SER A 182 5.39 14.09 7.15
N LYS A 183 5.85 15.13 7.86
CA LYS A 183 7.19 15.73 7.65
C LYS A 183 8.35 14.76 7.88
N SER A 184 8.16 13.72 8.69
CA SER A 184 9.16 12.68 8.97
C SER A 184 8.93 11.40 8.17
N ALA A 185 7.95 11.36 7.25
CA ALA A 185 7.66 10.21 6.41
C ALA A 185 8.16 10.43 4.98
N VAL A 186 8.60 9.34 4.36
CA VAL A 186 9.07 9.30 2.96
C VAL A 186 8.47 8.05 2.32
N HIS A 187 7.79 8.24 1.21
CA HIS A 187 7.06 7.16 0.53
C HIS A 187 7.54 7.00 -0.89
N TYR A 188 7.94 5.79 -1.25
CA TYR A 188 8.22 5.39 -2.64
C TYR A 188 7.24 4.31 -3.09
N ASN A 189 6.78 4.44 -4.32
CA ASN A 189 6.11 3.38 -5.08
C ASN A 189 6.92 3.20 -6.37
N LEU A 190 7.98 2.41 -6.27
CA LEU A 190 8.95 2.21 -7.34
C LEU A 190 8.34 1.36 -8.48
N PRO A 191 8.85 1.49 -9.71
CA PRO A 191 8.60 0.51 -10.76
C PRO A 191 8.97 -0.92 -10.31
N ASP A 192 8.22 -1.93 -10.76
CA ASP A 192 8.34 -3.30 -10.29
C ASP A 192 9.78 -3.83 -10.32
N GLN A 193 10.53 -3.58 -11.42
CA GLN A 193 11.91 -4.02 -11.54
C GLN A 193 12.85 -3.42 -10.50
N GLN A 194 12.65 -2.13 -10.19
CA GLN A 194 13.44 -1.45 -9.15
C GLN A 194 13.04 -1.92 -7.76
N GLN A 195 11.75 -2.15 -7.54
CA GLN A 195 11.26 -2.68 -6.27
C GLN A 195 11.81 -4.10 -6.02
N ASP A 196 11.79 -4.97 -7.02
CA ASP A 196 12.39 -6.32 -6.92
C ASP A 196 13.89 -6.27 -6.65
N ALA A 197 14.62 -5.36 -7.31
CA ALA A 197 16.06 -5.21 -7.11
C ALA A 197 16.40 -4.74 -5.68
N ILE A 198 15.67 -3.77 -5.15
CA ILE A 198 15.90 -3.25 -3.80
C ILE A 198 15.49 -4.28 -2.73
N GLU A 199 14.39 -5.00 -2.93
CA GLU A 199 13.96 -6.07 -2.02
C GLU A 199 14.95 -7.23 -1.97
N LYS A 200 15.53 -7.60 -3.11
CA LYS A 200 16.61 -8.59 -3.18
C LYS A 200 17.84 -8.12 -2.40
N TYR A 201 18.28 -6.88 -2.55
CA TYR A 201 19.39 -6.30 -1.77
C TYR A 201 19.10 -6.29 -0.27
N LEU A 202 17.89 -5.91 0.11
CA LEU A 202 17.44 -5.85 1.50
C LEU A 202 17.17 -7.23 2.11
N ASP A 203 17.18 -8.32 1.33
CA ASP A 203 16.85 -9.68 1.78
C ASP A 203 15.41 -9.78 2.32
N VAL A 204 14.44 -9.20 1.58
CA VAL A 204 13.01 -9.20 1.94
C VAL A 204 12.37 -10.50 1.49
N HIS A 205 11.83 -11.29 2.43
CA HIS A 205 11.15 -12.57 2.15
C HIS A 205 9.68 -12.59 2.55
N SER A 206 9.21 -11.58 3.25
CA SER A 206 7.82 -11.48 3.73
C SER A 206 7.40 -10.05 3.95
N PHE A 207 6.08 -9.82 4.00
CA PHE A 207 5.50 -8.50 4.22
C PHE A 207 4.57 -8.51 5.45
N PRO A 208 4.62 -7.45 6.28
CA PRO A 208 5.58 -6.34 6.25
C PRO A 208 6.97 -6.75 6.75
N THR A 209 8.02 -6.12 6.20
CA THR A 209 9.39 -6.20 6.72
C THR A 209 9.80 -4.85 7.27
N TYR A 210 10.32 -4.85 8.51
CA TYR A 210 10.82 -3.66 9.20
C TYR A 210 12.31 -3.74 9.43
N MET A 211 13.03 -2.63 9.16
CA MET A 211 14.47 -2.53 9.39
C MET A 211 14.83 -1.21 10.08
N LEU A 212 15.98 -1.19 10.76
CA LEU A 212 16.59 0.03 11.28
C LEU A 212 17.91 0.30 10.56
N ILE A 213 18.07 1.55 10.13
CA ILE A 213 19.27 2.07 9.50
C ILE A 213 19.80 3.18 10.41
N ASP A 214 21.11 3.17 10.68
CA ASP A 214 21.79 4.17 11.51
C ASP A 214 22.00 5.51 10.79
N LYS A 215 22.61 6.47 11.49
CA LYS A 215 22.90 7.80 10.96
C LYS A 215 23.90 7.80 9.80
N GLU A 216 24.74 6.78 9.73
CA GLU A 216 25.74 6.55 8.67
C GLU A 216 25.14 5.90 7.42
N GLY A 217 23.89 5.38 7.51
CA GLY A 217 23.20 4.68 6.44
C GLY A 217 23.45 3.17 6.41
N ASN A 218 23.94 2.57 7.51
CA ASN A 218 24.12 1.14 7.63
C ASN A 218 22.85 0.46 8.14
N ILE A 219 22.48 -0.69 7.56
CA ILE A 219 21.38 -1.50 8.08
C ILE A 219 21.86 -2.21 9.34
N VAL A 220 21.44 -1.74 10.50
CA VAL A 220 21.87 -2.27 11.80
C VAL A 220 20.90 -3.29 12.41
N ASN A 221 19.67 -3.32 11.92
CA ASN A 221 18.69 -4.33 12.31
C ASN A 221 17.76 -4.66 11.14
N ARG A 222 17.84 -5.89 10.61
CA ARG A 222 16.98 -6.40 9.53
C ARG A 222 15.65 -6.97 10.02
N LYS A 223 15.43 -7.04 11.33
CA LYS A 223 14.20 -7.52 11.99
C LYS A 223 13.81 -6.55 13.11
N ALA A 224 13.60 -5.28 12.73
CA ALA A 224 13.24 -4.24 13.66
C ALA A 224 11.88 -4.52 14.33
N PRO A 225 11.65 -4.03 15.56
CA PRO A 225 10.38 -4.15 16.24
C PRO A 225 9.25 -3.56 15.40
N ARG A 226 8.08 -4.22 15.42
CA ARG A 226 6.89 -3.78 14.68
C ARG A 226 6.26 -2.53 15.33
N PRO A 227 5.47 -1.73 14.58
CA PRO A 227 4.88 -0.50 15.10
C PRO A 227 4.04 -0.63 16.38
N TYR A 228 3.42 -1.80 16.64
CA TYR A 228 2.66 -2.05 17.86
C TYR A 228 3.53 -2.35 19.09
N MET A 229 4.82 -2.68 18.88
CA MET A 229 5.80 -2.96 19.93
C MET A 229 6.49 -1.66 20.35
N SER A 230 5.71 -0.71 20.87
CA SER A 230 6.14 0.69 21.09
C SER A 230 7.41 0.81 21.95
N ASP A 231 7.52 0.05 23.03
CA ASP A 231 8.66 0.13 23.95
C ASP A 231 9.93 -0.46 23.32
N ASP A 232 9.82 -1.61 22.64
CA ASP A 232 10.94 -2.22 21.94
C ASP A 232 11.44 -1.33 20.81
N LEU A 233 10.51 -0.73 20.05
CA LEU A 233 10.84 0.20 18.96
C LEU A 233 11.50 1.46 19.51
N LEU A 234 10.94 2.02 20.58
CA LEU A 234 11.50 3.19 21.26
C LEU A 234 12.94 2.93 21.69
N ASN A 235 13.17 1.84 22.44
CA ASN A 235 14.49 1.46 22.93
C ASN A 235 15.49 1.22 21.80
N ALA A 236 15.07 0.54 20.73
CA ALA A 236 15.94 0.25 19.60
C ALA A 236 16.36 1.52 18.83
N VAL A 237 15.43 2.47 18.65
CA VAL A 237 15.72 3.74 17.96
C VAL A 237 16.54 4.67 18.83
N TYR A 238 16.24 4.80 20.14
CA TYR A 238 17.01 5.69 21.02
C TYR A 238 18.47 5.28 21.13
N LYS A 239 18.79 3.97 21.17
CA LYS A 239 20.17 3.48 21.13
C LYS A 239 20.95 3.95 19.88
N LEU A 240 20.25 4.21 18.78
CA LEU A 240 20.87 4.73 17.55
C LEU A 240 20.95 6.25 17.53
N LEU A 241 20.01 6.93 18.19
CA LEU A 241 20.02 8.39 18.31
C LEU A 241 21.16 8.91 19.23
N GLU A 242 21.57 8.11 20.23
CA GLU A 242 22.63 8.44 21.19
C GLU A 242 24.06 8.24 20.62
N LYS A 243 24.18 7.51 19.52
CA LYS A 243 25.44 7.34 18.78
C LYS A 243 25.63 8.49 17.81
#